data_b6bf748b55c1f685b162cbc36fbe453a
#
_entry.id   b6bf748b55c1f685b162cbc36fbe453a
#
_cell.length_a   1.000
_cell.length_b   1.000
_cell.length_c   1.000
_cell.angle_alpha   90.00
_cell.angle_beta   90.00
_cell.angle_gamma   90.00
#
_symmetry.space_group_name_H-M   'P 1'
#
loop_
_entity.id
_entity.type
_entity.pdbx_description
1 polymer ?
#
loop_
_entity_poly.entity_id
_entity_poly.type
_entity_poly.pdbx_seq_one_letter_code
_entity_poly.pdbx_strand_id
1 'polypeptide(L)'
;MSNERPEVAVGAVAVLDDCLLVIRRGHGPGAGEWSVPGGRVEAGETLHEAIVREVWEETGVEVVVDRFLGWVERLGDDHHFVILDFVVGLLDPYAVPVAGDDAAEVAWVPLHDLSEIRLVAGLHEFLTETGIIA
;
A
#
# COMPACT_ATOMS: atom_id res chain seq x y z
N MET A 1 29.81 4.07 4.86
CA MET A 1 28.98 4.97 4.63
C MET A 1 27.93 4.50 3.79
N SER A 2 26.93 4.79 4.10
CA SER A 2 25.87 4.29 3.38
C SER A 2 25.65 5.13 2.23
N ASN A 3 24.99 4.67 1.31
CA ASN A 3 24.74 5.34 0.20
C ASN A 3 23.35 5.72 0.11
N GLU A 4 22.76 5.93 1.03
CA GLU A 4 21.44 6.31 1.23
C GLU A 4 20.78 7.01 0.12
N ARG A 5 20.77 6.43 -1.01
CA ARG A 5 19.96 6.93 -2.12
C ARG A 5 18.49 6.72 -1.77
N PRO A 6 17.63 7.70 -2.02
CA PRO A 6 16.20 7.45 -1.90
C PRO A 6 15.77 6.32 -2.82
N GLU A 7 14.93 5.45 -2.29
CA GLU A 7 14.36 4.36 -3.08
C GLU A 7 12.93 4.67 -3.44
N VAL A 8 12.54 4.34 -4.67
CA VAL A 8 11.18 4.56 -5.14
C VAL A 8 10.34 3.35 -4.78
N ALA A 9 9.21 3.59 -4.16
CA ALA A 9 8.24 2.56 -3.83
C ALA A 9 6.87 3.01 -4.30
N VAL A 10 5.93 2.09 -4.36
CA VAL A 10 4.55 2.37 -4.75
C VAL A 10 3.60 1.80 -3.73
N GLY A 11 2.40 2.39 -3.64
CA GLY A 11 1.33 1.88 -2.81
C GLY A 11 0.02 1.90 -3.59
N ALA A 12 -0.84 0.95 -3.29
CA ALA A 12 -2.11 0.77 -3.98
C ALA A 12 -3.28 1.01 -3.04
N VAL A 13 -4.11 1.99 -3.38
CA VAL A 13 -5.32 2.30 -2.62
C VAL A 13 -6.50 1.70 -3.35
N ALA A 14 -7.01 0.59 -2.83
CA ALA A 14 -8.15 -0.11 -3.39
C ALA A 14 -9.33 0.02 -2.43
N VAL A 15 -10.38 0.69 -2.88
CA VAL A 15 -11.61 0.87 -2.10
C VAL A 15 -12.74 0.17 -2.81
N LEU A 16 -13.44 -0.70 -2.10
CA LEU A 16 -14.60 -1.42 -2.64
C LEU A 16 -15.64 -1.51 -1.52
N ASP A 17 -16.86 -1.10 -1.83
CA ASP A 17 -17.97 -1.11 -0.85
C ASP A 17 -17.60 -0.36 0.44
N ASP A 18 -16.96 0.79 0.29
CA ASP A 18 -16.51 1.65 1.40
C ASP A 18 -15.50 0.98 2.33
N CYS A 19 -14.82 -0.05 1.84
CA CYS A 19 -13.73 -0.71 2.58
C CYS A 19 -12.42 -0.55 1.84
N LEU A 20 -11.34 -0.37 2.59
CA LEU A 20 -9.99 -0.26 2.06
C LEU A 20 -9.27 -1.61 2.20
N LEU A 21 -8.59 -2.01 1.15
CA LEU A 21 -7.74 -3.21 1.20
C LEU A 21 -6.46 -2.87 1.95
N VAL A 22 -6.19 -3.58 3.02
CA VAL A 22 -4.98 -3.35 3.82
C VAL A 22 -4.31 -4.67 4.14
N ILE A 23 -3.00 -4.61 4.35
CA ILE A 23 -2.21 -5.75 4.80
C ILE A 23 -1.59 -5.41 6.14
N ARG A 24 -1.39 -6.43 6.98
CA ARG A 24 -0.61 -6.26 8.21
C ARG A 24 0.79 -6.74 7.92
N ARG A 25 1.76 -5.88 8.21
CA ARG A 25 3.16 -6.16 7.90
C ARG A 25 3.67 -7.29 8.78
N GLY A 26 4.31 -8.29 8.16
CA GLY A 26 4.78 -9.47 8.87
C GLY A 26 6.11 -9.28 9.54
N HIS A 27 6.99 -8.42 9.00
CA HIS A 27 8.31 -8.19 9.57
C HIS A 27 8.89 -6.90 9.01
N GLY A 28 10.08 -6.55 9.49
CA GLY A 28 10.75 -5.33 9.09
C GLY A 28 10.16 -4.10 9.79
N PRO A 29 10.49 -2.89 9.32
CA PRO A 29 9.95 -1.66 9.91
C PRO A 29 8.42 -1.65 9.81
N GLY A 30 7.77 -1.32 10.91
CA GLY A 30 6.31 -1.31 10.95
C GLY A 30 5.67 -2.67 11.10
N ALA A 31 6.43 -3.70 11.49
CA ALA A 31 5.86 -5.03 11.71
C ALA A 31 4.69 -4.95 12.69
N GLY A 32 3.59 -5.61 12.34
CA GLY A 32 2.37 -5.59 13.14
C GLY A 32 1.44 -4.42 12.82
N GLU A 33 1.89 -3.47 12.01
CA GLU A 33 1.05 -2.35 11.61
C GLU A 33 0.41 -2.63 10.26
N TRP A 34 -0.73 -1.99 10.03
CA TRP A 34 -1.48 -2.14 8.79
C TRP A 34 -1.12 -1.04 7.81
N SER A 35 -1.05 -1.38 6.54
CA SER A 35 -0.81 -0.41 5.48
C SER A 35 -1.51 -0.86 4.19
N VAL A 36 -1.51 0.02 3.19
CA VAL A 36 -1.95 -0.40 1.86
C VAL A 36 -0.90 -1.31 1.25
N PRO A 37 -1.29 -2.22 0.34
CA PRO A 37 -0.30 -3.06 -0.36
C PRO A 37 0.66 -2.19 -1.17
N GLY A 38 1.90 -2.63 -1.27
CA GLY A 38 2.90 -1.92 -2.05
C GLY A 38 4.30 -2.41 -1.75
N GLY A 39 5.26 -1.79 -2.38
CA GLY A 39 6.66 -2.13 -2.19
C GLY A 39 7.56 -1.41 -3.17
N ARG A 40 8.81 -1.81 -3.21
CA ARG A 40 9.81 -1.12 -4.02
C ARG A 40 9.63 -1.42 -5.51
N VAL A 41 9.88 -0.40 -6.32
CA VAL A 41 9.91 -0.56 -7.77
C VAL A 41 11.23 -1.24 -8.12
N GLU A 42 11.15 -2.25 -8.98
CA GLU A 42 12.33 -2.97 -9.43
C GLU A 42 12.88 -2.32 -10.69
N ALA A 43 14.19 -2.46 -10.90
CA ALA A 43 14.83 -1.85 -12.07
C ALA A 43 14.17 -2.36 -13.36
N GLY A 44 13.84 -1.43 -14.25
CA GLY A 44 13.20 -1.77 -15.51
C GLY A 44 11.68 -1.86 -15.45
N GLU A 45 11.11 -1.74 -14.27
CA GLU A 45 9.68 -1.81 -14.06
C GLU A 45 9.07 -0.41 -14.07
N THR A 46 7.94 -0.22 -14.72
CA THR A 46 7.21 1.05 -14.57
C THR A 46 6.49 1.08 -13.22
N LEU A 47 6.04 2.25 -12.81
CA LEU A 47 5.29 2.38 -11.56
C LEU A 47 4.02 1.52 -11.61
N HIS A 48 3.30 1.54 -12.73
CA HIS A 48 2.07 0.76 -12.87
C HIS A 48 2.36 -0.75 -12.79
N GLU A 49 3.45 -1.19 -13.42
CA GLU A 49 3.83 -2.60 -13.34
C GLU A 49 4.17 -3.01 -11.93
N ALA A 50 4.87 -2.14 -11.19
CA ALA A 50 5.23 -2.41 -9.81
C ALA A 50 3.98 -2.56 -8.94
N ILE A 51 2.98 -1.70 -9.15
CA ILE A 51 1.74 -1.78 -8.38
C ILE A 51 1.03 -3.09 -8.63
N VAL A 52 0.85 -3.46 -9.89
CA VAL A 52 0.14 -4.70 -10.24
C VAL A 52 0.86 -5.90 -9.63
N ARG A 53 2.18 -5.93 -9.73
CA ARG A 53 2.99 -7.02 -9.17
C ARG A 53 2.90 -7.07 -7.64
N GLU A 54 3.06 -5.93 -6.97
CA GLU A 54 3.06 -5.91 -5.51
C GLU A 54 1.71 -6.31 -4.93
N VAL A 55 0.61 -5.82 -5.52
CA VAL A 55 -0.71 -6.19 -5.03
C VAL A 55 -0.92 -7.70 -5.21
N TRP A 56 -0.50 -8.23 -6.36
CA TRP A 56 -0.62 -9.66 -6.62
C TRP A 56 0.22 -10.47 -5.60
N GLU A 57 1.47 -10.07 -5.37
CA GLU A 57 2.34 -10.80 -4.45
C GLU A 57 1.83 -10.78 -3.02
N GLU A 58 1.24 -9.67 -2.59
CA GLU A 58 0.83 -9.52 -1.19
C GLU A 58 -0.60 -9.95 -0.92
N THR A 59 -1.48 -9.92 -1.90
CA THR A 59 -2.90 -10.18 -1.69
C THR A 59 -3.51 -11.21 -2.64
N GLY A 60 -2.81 -11.58 -3.70
CA GLY A 60 -3.36 -12.49 -4.71
C GLY A 60 -4.47 -11.88 -5.57
N VAL A 61 -4.63 -10.55 -5.52
CA VAL A 61 -5.70 -9.87 -6.26
C VAL A 61 -5.11 -9.15 -7.46
N GLU A 62 -5.79 -9.24 -8.61
CA GLU A 62 -5.38 -8.53 -9.82
C GLU A 62 -6.05 -7.16 -9.87
N VAL A 63 -5.28 -6.14 -10.13
CA VAL A 63 -5.78 -4.76 -10.16
C VAL A 63 -5.34 -4.06 -11.43
N VAL A 64 -6.06 -2.97 -11.75
CA VAL A 64 -5.63 -2.02 -12.76
C VAL A 64 -5.46 -0.67 -12.08
N VAL A 65 -4.47 0.10 -12.54
CA VAL A 65 -4.23 1.42 -11.99
C VAL A 65 -5.26 2.38 -12.57
N ASP A 66 -5.92 3.12 -11.66
CA ASP A 66 -6.92 4.10 -12.07
C ASP A 66 -6.28 5.50 -12.17
N ARG A 67 -5.69 6.00 -11.09
CA ARG A 67 -5.11 7.34 -11.11
C ARG A 67 -4.07 7.50 -10.02
N PHE A 68 -3.18 8.46 -10.23
CA PHE A 68 -2.19 8.85 -9.24
C PHE A 68 -2.89 9.62 -8.11
N LEU A 69 -2.61 9.25 -6.87
CA LEU A 69 -3.23 9.88 -5.73
C LEU A 69 -2.32 10.92 -5.07
N GLY A 70 -1.05 10.60 -4.90
CA GLY A 70 -0.10 11.49 -4.27
C GLY A 70 1.13 10.74 -3.83
N TRP A 71 2.07 11.44 -3.21
CA TRP A 71 3.28 10.79 -2.73
C TRP A 71 3.52 11.11 -1.26
N VAL A 72 4.26 10.23 -0.59
CA VAL A 72 4.75 10.46 0.75
C VAL A 72 6.22 10.09 0.81
N GLU A 73 6.94 10.66 1.76
CA GLU A 73 8.32 10.29 1.99
C GLU A 73 8.44 9.66 3.36
N ARG A 74 9.27 8.63 3.46
CA ARG A 74 9.53 7.98 4.73
C ARG A 74 11.02 7.95 4.95
N LEU A 75 11.46 8.71 5.95
CA LEU A 75 12.87 8.79 6.30
C LEU A 75 13.10 8.14 7.64
N GLY A 76 14.17 7.37 7.72
CA GLY A 76 14.62 6.77 8.97
C GLY A 76 16.14 6.80 8.99
N ASP A 77 16.72 6.22 10.03
CA ASP A 77 18.17 6.25 10.20
C ASP A 77 18.90 5.54 9.06
N ASP A 78 18.29 4.52 8.51
CA ASP A 78 18.93 3.72 7.47
C ASP A 78 18.05 3.53 6.25
N HIS A 79 17.05 4.36 6.05
CA HIS A 79 16.22 4.26 4.85
C HIS A 79 15.63 5.62 4.47
N HIS A 80 15.35 5.75 3.18
CA HIS A 80 14.65 6.91 2.64
C HIS A 80 13.82 6.40 1.47
N PHE A 81 12.49 6.39 1.63
CA PHE A 81 11.59 5.95 0.58
C PHE A 81 10.77 7.12 0.05
N VAL A 82 10.64 7.19 -1.27
CA VAL A 82 9.67 8.06 -1.92
C VAL A 82 8.56 7.13 -2.41
N ILE A 83 7.40 7.22 -1.80
CA ILE A 83 6.29 6.30 -2.07
C ILE A 83 5.25 7.03 -2.91
N LEU A 84 4.96 6.46 -4.08
CA LEU A 84 3.95 7.01 -4.98
C LEU A 84 2.71 6.14 -4.86
N ASP A 85 1.62 6.73 -4.39
CA ASP A 85 0.38 6.01 -4.14
C ASP A 85 -0.62 6.23 -5.28
N PHE A 86 -1.26 5.15 -5.71
CA PHE A 86 -2.22 5.18 -6.79
C PHE A 86 -3.53 4.55 -6.35
N VAL A 87 -4.64 5.10 -6.83
CA VAL A 87 -5.94 4.43 -6.70
C VAL A 87 -5.98 3.33 -7.75
N VAL A 88 -6.40 2.15 -7.32
CA VAL A 88 -6.52 0.98 -8.22
C VAL A 88 -7.93 0.43 -8.14
N GLY A 89 -8.35 -0.25 -9.22
CA GLY A 89 -9.59 -0.99 -9.25
C GLY A 89 -9.31 -2.47 -9.35
N LEU A 90 -10.23 -3.31 -8.88
CA LEU A 90 -10.09 -4.76 -8.98
C LEU A 90 -10.62 -5.22 -10.33
N LEU A 91 -9.86 -6.10 -11.00
CA LEU A 91 -10.34 -6.72 -12.23
C LEU A 91 -11.53 -7.63 -11.94
N ASP A 92 -11.51 -8.30 -10.79
CA ASP A 92 -12.63 -9.13 -10.36
C ASP A 92 -13.07 -8.64 -8.97
N PRO A 93 -14.21 -7.95 -8.87
CA PRO A 93 -14.64 -7.42 -7.57
C PRO A 93 -15.05 -8.50 -6.57
N TYR A 94 -15.16 -9.75 -7.02
CA TYR A 94 -15.48 -10.86 -6.12
C TYR A 94 -14.24 -11.65 -5.69
N ALA A 95 -13.05 -11.22 -6.12
CA ALA A 95 -11.82 -11.91 -5.72
C ALA A 95 -11.65 -11.83 -4.20
N VAL A 96 -11.25 -12.94 -3.60
CA VAL A 96 -11.00 -13.01 -2.16
C VAL A 96 -9.50 -12.87 -1.93
N PRO A 97 -9.05 -11.80 -1.28
CA PRO A 97 -7.62 -11.64 -1.04
C PRO A 97 -7.10 -12.67 -0.05
N VAL A 98 -5.85 -13.08 -0.25
CA VAL A 98 -5.15 -14.03 0.62
C VAL A 98 -3.78 -13.46 0.89
N ALA A 99 -3.39 -13.41 2.17
CA ALA A 99 -2.08 -12.88 2.52
C ALA A 99 -0.98 -13.66 1.82
N GLY A 100 -0.14 -12.95 1.10
CA GLY A 100 0.98 -13.52 0.37
C GLY A 100 2.31 -13.16 1.00
N ASP A 101 3.32 -12.93 0.16
CA ASP A 101 4.68 -12.69 0.61
C ASP A 101 4.75 -11.52 1.58
N ASP A 102 5.41 -11.73 2.71
CA ASP A 102 5.70 -10.71 3.71
C ASP A 102 4.47 -10.10 4.40
N ALA A 103 3.27 -10.50 4.04
CA ALA A 103 2.06 -10.03 4.71
C ALA A 103 1.62 -11.07 5.75
N ALA A 104 1.40 -10.64 6.98
CA ALA A 104 0.89 -11.52 8.02
C ALA A 104 -0.61 -11.74 7.88
N GLU A 105 -1.31 -10.70 7.44
CA GLU A 105 -2.76 -10.76 7.23
C GLU A 105 -3.16 -9.80 6.13
N VAL A 106 -4.34 -10.03 5.53
CA VAL A 106 -4.95 -9.11 4.59
C VAL A 106 -6.42 -8.95 4.99
N ALA A 107 -6.96 -7.76 4.82
CA ALA A 107 -8.35 -7.50 5.19
C ALA A 107 -8.92 -6.33 4.38
N TRP A 108 -10.24 -6.36 4.21
CA TRP A 108 -11.01 -5.21 3.78
C TRP A 108 -11.52 -4.54 5.05
N VAL A 109 -11.11 -3.31 5.31
CA VAL A 109 -11.50 -2.59 6.53
C VAL A 109 -12.39 -1.42 6.15
N PRO A 110 -13.58 -1.31 6.74
CA PRO A 110 -14.43 -0.14 6.46
C PRO A 110 -13.68 1.16 6.71
N LEU A 111 -13.85 2.12 5.83
CA LEU A 111 -13.11 3.39 5.92
C LEU A 111 -13.30 4.05 7.28
N HIS A 112 -14.52 3.98 7.84
CA HIS A 112 -14.78 4.60 9.13
C HIS A 112 -14.16 3.84 10.31
N ASP A 113 -13.65 2.63 10.08
CA ASP A 113 -13.00 1.85 11.12
C ASP A 113 -11.47 1.92 11.05
N LEU A 114 -10.92 2.64 10.08
CA LEU A 114 -9.46 2.72 9.94
C LEU A 114 -8.78 3.34 11.17
N SER A 115 -9.49 4.19 11.91
CA SER A 115 -8.94 4.74 13.14
C SER A 115 -8.91 3.73 14.29
N GLU A 116 -9.58 2.58 14.11
CA GLU A 116 -9.63 1.54 15.14
C GLU A 116 -8.48 0.54 15.01
N ILE A 117 -7.71 0.59 13.94
CA ILE A 117 -6.60 -0.33 13.74
C ILE A 117 -5.29 0.46 13.75
N ARG A 118 -4.19 -0.26 13.92
CA ARG A 118 -2.89 0.37 14.01
C ARG A 118 -2.31 0.54 12.59
N LEU A 119 -2.61 1.68 11.99
CA LEU A 119 -2.07 2.02 10.69
C LEU A 119 -0.64 2.52 10.81
N VAL A 120 0.16 2.31 9.76
CA VAL A 120 1.49 2.91 9.70
C VAL A 120 1.35 4.43 9.79
N ALA A 121 2.37 5.07 10.39
CA ALA A 121 2.33 6.51 10.66
C ALA A 121 2.08 7.32 9.38
N GLY A 122 1.16 8.28 9.48
CA GLY A 122 0.86 9.21 8.38
C GLY A 122 -0.15 8.70 7.36
N LEU A 123 -0.51 7.41 7.37
CA LEU A 123 -1.41 6.88 6.36
C LEU A 123 -2.82 7.44 6.50
N HIS A 124 -3.35 7.50 7.71
CA HIS A 124 -4.69 8.02 7.93
C HIS A 124 -4.79 9.47 7.45
N GLU A 125 -3.80 10.29 7.80
CA GLU A 125 -3.75 11.69 7.38
C GLU A 125 -3.68 11.81 5.87
N PHE A 126 -2.85 11.00 5.23
CA PHE A 126 -2.72 11.02 3.77
C PHE A 126 -4.04 10.68 3.10
N LEU A 127 -4.72 9.63 3.58
CA LEU A 127 -6.00 9.22 3.01
C LEU A 127 -7.08 10.28 3.22
N THR A 128 -7.01 11.02 4.32
CA THR A 128 -7.94 12.11 4.58
C THR A 128 -7.63 13.30 3.66
N GLU A 129 -6.37 13.68 3.56
CA GLU A 129 -5.96 14.83 2.74
C GLU A 129 -6.23 14.61 1.26
N THR A 130 -6.17 13.37 0.81
CA THR A 130 -6.39 13.06 -0.60
C THR A 130 -7.84 12.70 -0.91
N GLY A 131 -8.73 12.76 0.08
CA GLY A 131 -10.16 12.59 -0.14
C GLY A 131 -10.67 11.16 -0.16
N ILE A 132 -9.83 10.19 0.17
CA ILE A 132 -10.25 8.79 0.27
C ILE A 132 -11.15 8.61 1.49
N ILE A 133 -10.77 9.24 2.61
CA ILE A 133 -11.58 9.28 3.83
C ILE A 133 -12.21 10.66 3.90
N ALA A 134 -13.49 10.69 4.18
CA ALA A 134 -14.23 11.95 4.29
C ALA A 134 -13.85 12.71 5.57
#